data_cc189240acd29af9903879da5f95eb2d
#
_entry.id   cc189240acd29af9903879da5f95eb2d
#
_cell.length_a   1.000
_cell.length_b   1.000
_cell.length_c   1.000
_cell.angle_alpha   90.00
_cell.angle_beta   90.00
_cell.angle_gamma   90.00
#
_symmetry.space_group_name_H-M   'P 1'
#
loop_
_entity.id
_entity.type
_entity.pdbx_description
1 polymer ?
#
loop_
_entity_poly.entity_id
_entity_poly.type
_entity_poly.pdbx_seq_one_letter_code
_entity_poly.pdbx_strand_id
1 'polypeptide(L)'
;IYMAENGVYTLYPWHKAIGFLLLFVALARVVWRMKNGWPSAAANYKPLEHKLATVVHWVLILSTLLMPISGLMASVLGGHGLSVFGVEVFAPNFSVDDPEKTLPINYELSKAGAAIHFYLGYTVIVALLLHIAGALKHHLVDKDGTLKRMLGKTISE
;
A
#
# COMPACT_ATOMS: atom_id res chain seq x y z
N ILE A 1 8.19 7.40 -7.49
CA ILE A 1 8.17 8.69 -8.21
C ILE A 1 9.53 9.36 -8.04
N TYR A 2 9.88 9.90 -6.87
CA TYR A 2 11.15 10.60 -6.63
C TYR A 2 12.40 9.83 -7.10
N MET A 3 12.49 8.54 -6.76
CA MET A 3 13.64 7.70 -7.13
C MET A 3 13.78 7.53 -8.64
N ALA A 4 12.67 7.29 -9.35
CA ALA A 4 12.71 7.10 -10.81
C ALA A 4 13.01 8.40 -11.57
N GLU A 5 12.45 9.52 -11.12
CA GLU A 5 12.66 10.83 -11.76
C GLU A 5 14.07 11.39 -11.55
N ASN A 6 14.70 11.07 -10.43
CA ASN A 6 16.04 11.60 -10.07
C ASN A 6 17.17 10.57 -10.24
N GLY A 7 16.90 9.37 -10.77
CA GLY A 7 17.91 8.32 -10.94
C GLY A 7 18.50 7.79 -9.64
N VAL A 8 17.81 7.96 -8.51
CA VAL A 8 18.27 7.50 -7.18
C VAL A 8 17.82 6.07 -6.97
N TYR A 9 18.64 5.11 -7.38
CA TYR A 9 18.29 3.67 -7.29
C TYR A 9 18.73 3.00 -5.99
N THR A 10 19.49 3.65 -5.14
CA THR A 10 20.01 3.10 -3.87
C THR A 10 18.90 2.66 -2.89
N LEU A 11 17.73 3.28 -2.94
CA LEU A 11 16.58 2.94 -2.10
C LEU A 11 15.68 1.84 -2.69
N TYR A 12 15.88 1.44 -3.95
CA TYR A 12 15.05 0.43 -4.60
C TYR A 12 15.06 -0.94 -3.91
N PRO A 13 16.23 -1.48 -3.51
CA PRO A 13 16.27 -2.76 -2.78
C PRO A 13 15.47 -2.71 -1.48
N TRP A 14 15.60 -1.63 -0.71
CA TRP A 14 14.85 -1.43 0.53
C TRP A 14 13.35 -1.29 0.29
N HIS A 15 12.95 -0.51 -0.72
CA HIS A 15 11.55 -0.36 -1.09
C HIS A 15 10.92 -1.70 -1.48
N LYS A 16 11.59 -2.50 -2.30
CA LYS A 16 11.12 -3.83 -2.71
C LYS A 16 11.04 -4.79 -1.52
N ALA A 17 12.07 -4.85 -0.68
CA ALA A 17 12.11 -5.72 0.49
C ALA A 17 11.00 -5.38 1.50
N ILE A 18 10.86 -4.11 1.86
CA ILE A 18 9.82 -3.64 2.78
C ILE A 18 8.43 -3.88 2.19
N GLY A 19 8.23 -3.55 0.89
CA GLY A 19 6.96 -3.78 0.21
C GLY A 19 6.53 -5.25 0.20
N PHE A 20 7.49 -6.15 -0.01
CA PHE A 20 7.24 -7.60 0.05
C PHE A 20 6.82 -8.05 1.46
N LEU A 21 7.49 -7.58 2.51
CA LEU A 21 7.13 -7.90 3.89
C LEU A 21 5.76 -7.33 4.28
N LEU A 22 5.48 -6.10 3.84
CA LEU A 22 4.18 -5.47 4.08
C LEU A 22 3.02 -6.24 3.45
N LEU A 23 3.24 -6.99 2.36
CA LEU A 23 2.21 -7.86 1.79
C LEU A 23 1.75 -8.92 2.80
N PHE A 24 2.68 -9.56 3.53
CA PHE A 24 2.31 -10.55 4.54
C PHE A 24 1.57 -9.93 5.72
N VAL A 25 1.98 -8.73 6.16
CA VAL A 25 1.27 -7.98 7.21
C VAL A 25 -0.14 -7.62 6.75
N ALA A 26 -0.31 -7.18 5.50
CA ALA A 26 -1.61 -6.86 4.93
C ALA A 26 -2.51 -8.10 4.83
N LEU A 27 -1.97 -9.24 4.38
CA LEU A 27 -2.70 -10.51 4.34
C LEU A 27 -3.13 -10.97 5.73
N ALA A 28 -2.22 -10.92 6.71
CA ALA A 28 -2.54 -11.25 8.09
C ALA A 28 -3.67 -10.36 8.64
N ARG A 29 -3.64 -9.05 8.32
CA ARG A 29 -4.69 -8.10 8.69
C ARG A 29 -6.03 -8.43 8.05
N VAL A 30 -6.05 -8.83 6.77
CA VAL A 30 -7.29 -9.24 6.08
C VAL A 30 -7.87 -10.49 6.76
N VAL A 31 -7.05 -11.51 7.00
CA VAL A 31 -7.47 -12.73 7.69
C VAL A 31 -8.02 -12.41 9.09
N TRP A 32 -7.35 -11.53 9.82
CA TRP A 32 -7.82 -11.08 11.13
C TRP A 32 -9.20 -10.41 11.04
N ARG A 33 -9.41 -9.54 10.04
CA ARG A 33 -10.71 -8.87 9.81
C ARG A 33 -11.82 -9.84 9.43
N MET A 34 -11.52 -10.82 8.60
CA MET A 34 -12.49 -11.86 8.24
C MET A 34 -12.96 -12.67 9.46
N LYS A 35 -12.05 -12.93 10.41
CA LYS A 35 -12.38 -13.69 11.64
C LYS A 35 -13.08 -12.84 12.71
N ASN A 36 -12.72 -11.59 12.85
CA ASN A 36 -13.18 -10.74 13.96
C ASN A 36 -14.19 -9.65 13.55
N GLY A 37 -14.56 -9.59 12.26
CA GLY A 37 -15.51 -8.62 11.73
C GLY A 37 -14.97 -7.19 11.65
N TRP A 38 -15.84 -6.26 11.27
CA TRP A 38 -15.52 -4.85 11.10
C TRP A 38 -15.91 -4.05 12.36
N PRO A 39 -15.12 -3.05 12.75
CA PRO A 39 -15.47 -2.20 13.88
C PRO A 39 -16.69 -1.36 13.54
N SER A 40 -17.59 -1.18 14.50
CA SER A 40 -18.71 -0.25 14.41
C SER A 40 -18.22 1.20 14.27
N ALA A 41 -19.06 2.11 13.77
CA ALA A 41 -18.77 3.53 13.75
C ALA A 41 -18.46 4.04 15.17
N ALA A 42 -17.54 5.01 15.28
CA ALA A 42 -17.13 5.56 16.58
C ALA A 42 -18.09 6.66 17.09
N ALA A 43 -18.91 7.22 16.19
CA ALA A 43 -19.89 8.27 16.50
C ALA A 43 -21.01 8.26 15.44
N ASN A 44 -22.06 9.07 15.69
CA ASN A 44 -23.13 9.30 14.73
C ASN A 44 -22.69 10.35 13.71
N TYR A 45 -22.24 9.88 12.53
CA TYR A 45 -21.81 10.74 11.44
C TYR A 45 -22.99 11.21 10.57
N LYS A 46 -22.86 12.38 9.96
CA LYS A 46 -23.77 12.78 8.89
C LYS A 46 -23.68 11.77 7.73
N PRO A 47 -24.78 11.51 6.99
CA PRO A 47 -24.81 10.49 5.95
C PRO A 47 -23.69 10.64 4.89
N LEU A 48 -23.36 11.87 4.50
CA LEU A 48 -22.29 12.15 3.53
C LEU A 48 -20.91 11.82 4.11
N GLU A 49 -20.66 12.21 5.35
CA GLU A 49 -19.38 11.92 6.04
C GLU A 49 -19.17 10.42 6.21
N HIS A 50 -20.23 9.68 6.58
CA HIS A 50 -20.18 8.24 6.69
C HIS A 50 -19.85 7.57 5.34
N LYS A 51 -20.48 8.00 4.23
CA LYS A 51 -20.18 7.51 2.89
C LYS A 51 -18.73 7.78 2.49
N LEU A 52 -18.25 9.02 2.69
CA LEU A 52 -16.88 9.41 2.37
C LEU A 52 -15.86 8.61 3.19
N ALA A 53 -16.07 8.48 4.50
CA ALA A 53 -15.22 7.67 5.36
C ALA A 53 -15.17 6.22 4.90
N THR A 54 -16.32 5.63 4.54
CA THR A 54 -16.40 4.26 4.02
C THR A 54 -15.59 4.09 2.74
N VAL A 55 -15.74 5.01 1.77
CA VAL A 55 -14.97 4.97 0.50
C VAL A 55 -13.48 5.07 0.78
N VAL A 56 -13.04 6.05 1.58
CA VAL A 56 -11.62 6.24 1.92
C VAL A 56 -11.04 5.01 2.62
N HIS A 57 -11.78 4.41 3.54
CA HIS A 57 -11.34 3.19 4.23
C HIS A 57 -11.18 2.01 3.26
N TRP A 58 -12.14 1.80 2.35
CA TRP A 58 -12.02 0.74 1.34
C TRP A 58 -10.86 0.97 0.39
N VAL A 59 -10.65 2.21 -0.07
CA VAL A 59 -9.49 2.56 -0.90
C VAL A 59 -8.20 2.22 -0.17
N LEU A 60 -8.03 2.63 1.09
CA LEU A 60 -6.84 2.35 1.88
C LEU A 60 -6.62 0.83 2.06
N ILE A 61 -7.67 0.08 2.40
CA ILE A 61 -7.56 -1.37 2.61
C ILE A 61 -7.17 -2.10 1.34
N LEU A 62 -7.85 -1.82 0.23
CA LEU A 62 -7.55 -2.45 -1.06
C LEU A 62 -6.13 -2.09 -1.52
N SER A 63 -5.74 -0.84 -1.33
CA SER A 63 -4.41 -0.38 -1.70
C SER A 63 -3.29 -1.05 -0.90
N THR A 64 -3.51 -1.42 0.38
CA THR A 64 -2.49 -2.13 1.16
C THR A 64 -2.14 -3.50 0.59
N LEU A 65 -3.05 -4.13 -0.17
CA LEU A 65 -2.80 -5.39 -0.89
C LEU A 65 -2.29 -5.14 -2.31
N LEU A 66 -2.96 -4.25 -3.05
CA LEU A 66 -2.68 -4.03 -4.46
C LEU A 66 -1.33 -3.36 -4.71
N MET A 67 -0.87 -2.49 -3.80
CA MET A 67 0.44 -1.84 -3.91
C MET A 67 1.61 -2.84 -3.96
N PRO A 68 1.80 -3.72 -2.97
CA PRO A 68 2.90 -4.68 -3.04
C PRO A 68 2.73 -5.69 -4.18
N ILE A 69 1.50 -6.12 -4.49
CA ILE A 69 1.24 -7.05 -5.61
C ILE A 69 1.65 -6.42 -6.93
N SER A 70 1.23 -5.19 -7.21
CA SER A 70 1.59 -4.47 -8.44
C SER A 70 3.08 -4.18 -8.54
N GLY A 71 3.74 -3.89 -7.40
CA GLY A 71 5.19 -3.71 -7.32
C GLY A 71 5.95 -5.00 -7.62
N LEU A 72 5.48 -6.14 -7.11
CA LEU A 72 6.04 -7.46 -7.45
C LEU A 72 5.86 -7.79 -8.92
N MET A 73 4.68 -7.54 -9.49
CA MET A 73 4.45 -7.71 -10.93
C MET A 73 5.44 -6.89 -11.75
N ALA A 74 5.61 -5.61 -11.40
CA ALA A 74 6.55 -4.73 -12.10
C ALA A 74 7.99 -5.22 -12.00
N SER A 75 8.44 -5.62 -10.81
CA SER A 75 9.83 -5.99 -10.57
C SER A 75 10.16 -7.39 -11.06
N VAL A 76 9.41 -8.41 -10.63
CA VAL A 76 9.71 -9.82 -10.93
C VAL A 76 9.44 -10.12 -12.40
N LEU A 77 8.27 -9.76 -12.91
CA LEU A 77 7.94 -10.00 -14.32
C LEU A 77 8.71 -9.08 -15.28
N GLY A 78 9.24 -7.96 -14.77
CA GLY A 78 10.17 -7.08 -15.48
C GLY A 78 11.60 -7.60 -15.55
N GLY A 79 11.89 -8.75 -14.93
CA GLY A 79 13.22 -9.37 -14.94
C GLY A 79 14.18 -8.81 -13.89
N HIS A 80 13.75 -7.86 -13.04
CA HIS A 80 14.62 -7.23 -12.04
C HIS A 80 14.75 -8.03 -10.74
N GLY A 81 14.02 -9.15 -10.61
CA GLY A 81 14.04 -9.99 -9.43
C GLY A 81 13.62 -9.28 -8.14
N LEU A 82 13.80 -9.99 -7.02
CA LEU A 82 13.56 -9.49 -5.67
C LEU A 82 14.56 -10.09 -4.70
N SER A 83 15.26 -9.24 -3.96
CA SER A 83 16.07 -9.61 -2.80
C SER A 83 15.50 -8.96 -1.55
N VAL A 84 15.48 -9.70 -0.45
CA VAL A 84 15.03 -9.23 0.87
C VAL A 84 16.21 -9.30 1.82
N PHE A 85 16.77 -8.15 2.16
CA PHE A 85 17.93 -8.00 3.04
C PHE A 85 19.12 -8.90 2.67
N GLY A 86 19.39 -9.01 1.36
CA GLY A 86 20.50 -9.83 0.84
C GLY A 86 20.14 -11.28 0.52
N VAL A 87 18.95 -11.76 0.89
CA VAL A 87 18.44 -13.07 0.50
C VAL A 87 17.67 -12.93 -0.81
N GLU A 88 18.10 -13.62 -1.85
CA GLU A 88 17.41 -13.67 -3.14
C GLU A 88 16.14 -14.52 -3.03
N VAL A 89 14.98 -13.87 -3.24
CA VAL A 89 13.67 -14.53 -3.24
C VAL A 89 13.24 -14.87 -4.67
N PHE A 90 13.49 -13.94 -5.60
CA PHE A 90 13.30 -14.13 -7.04
C PHE A 90 14.55 -13.69 -7.76
N ALA A 91 15.16 -14.59 -8.52
CA ALA A 91 16.37 -14.29 -9.30
C ALA A 91 16.05 -13.24 -10.39
N PRO A 92 16.97 -12.31 -10.66
CA PRO A 92 16.86 -11.45 -11.83
C PRO A 92 17.08 -12.25 -13.11
N ASN A 93 16.44 -11.85 -14.19
CA ASN A 93 16.55 -12.48 -15.51
C ASN A 93 17.47 -11.63 -16.39
N PHE A 94 18.76 -11.96 -16.41
CA PHE A 94 19.76 -11.25 -17.19
C PHE A 94 19.81 -11.73 -18.64
N SER A 95 20.17 -10.84 -19.56
CA SER A 95 20.49 -11.19 -20.95
C SER A 95 21.76 -12.06 -21.01
N VAL A 96 21.77 -13.02 -21.91
CA VAL A 96 22.98 -13.85 -22.19
C VAL A 96 24.06 -13.00 -22.86
N ASP A 97 23.65 -12.04 -23.70
CA ASP A 97 24.56 -11.21 -24.48
C ASP A 97 25.07 -9.98 -23.69
N ASP A 98 24.34 -9.57 -22.67
CA ASP A 98 24.65 -8.40 -21.84
C ASP A 98 24.24 -8.66 -20.39
N PRO A 99 25.18 -9.10 -19.52
CA PRO A 99 24.90 -9.40 -18.13
C PRO A 99 24.44 -8.23 -17.26
N GLU A 100 24.59 -6.98 -17.74
CA GLU A 100 24.09 -5.80 -17.04
C GLU A 100 22.61 -5.49 -17.38
N LYS A 101 22.10 -6.11 -18.46
CA LYS A 101 20.75 -5.89 -18.96
C LYS A 101 19.79 -6.96 -18.47
N THR A 102 18.74 -6.57 -17.79
CA THR A 102 17.61 -7.48 -17.45
C THR A 102 16.65 -7.60 -18.63
N LEU A 103 16.14 -8.82 -18.82
CA LEU A 103 15.09 -9.12 -19.81
C LEU A 103 13.77 -9.39 -19.08
N PRO A 104 12.66 -8.79 -19.50
CA PRO A 104 11.37 -9.05 -18.88
C PRO A 104 10.94 -10.51 -19.09
N ILE A 105 10.44 -11.15 -18.03
CA ILE A 105 9.82 -12.48 -18.09
C ILE A 105 8.47 -12.37 -18.82
N ASN A 106 7.73 -11.29 -18.50
CA ASN A 106 6.50 -10.94 -19.20
C ASN A 106 6.36 -9.41 -19.25
N TYR A 107 6.65 -8.86 -20.42
CA TYR A 107 6.68 -7.41 -20.64
C TYR A 107 5.32 -6.74 -20.38
N GLU A 108 4.23 -7.30 -20.89
CA GLU A 108 2.91 -6.69 -20.77
C GLU A 108 2.41 -6.66 -19.32
N LEU A 109 2.55 -7.76 -18.61
CA LEU A 109 2.17 -7.80 -17.19
C LEU A 109 3.07 -6.92 -16.31
N SER A 110 4.36 -6.87 -16.60
CA SER A 110 5.28 -5.97 -15.90
C SER A 110 4.91 -4.51 -16.10
N LYS A 111 4.63 -4.11 -17.34
CA LYS A 111 4.18 -2.76 -17.70
C LYS A 111 2.85 -2.41 -17.02
N ALA A 112 1.89 -3.33 -17.04
CA ALA A 112 0.62 -3.17 -16.33
C ALA A 112 0.82 -3.02 -14.82
N GLY A 113 1.66 -3.87 -14.22
CA GLY A 113 2.02 -3.79 -12.81
C GLY A 113 2.64 -2.45 -12.45
N ALA A 114 3.57 -1.95 -13.26
CA ALA A 114 4.21 -0.66 -13.05
C ALA A 114 3.20 0.51 -13.13
N ALA A 115 2.31 0.49 -14.11
CA ALA A 115 1.26 1.50 -14.25
C ALA A 115 0.29 1.48 -13.06
N ILE A 116 -0.19 0.30 -12.66
CA ILE A 116 -1.05 0.14 -11.48
C ILE A 116 -0.35 0.66 -10.23
N HIS A 117 0.90 0.27 -10.01
CA HIS A 117 1.69 0.72 -8.84
C HIS A 117 1.84 2.24 -8.80
N PHE A 118 2.10 2.86 -9.94
CA PHE A 118 2.25 4.30 -10.07
C PHE A 118 0.96 5.04 -9.70
N TYR A 119 -0.18 4.68 -10.33
CA TYR A 119 -1.47 5.35 -10.06
C TYR A 119 -2.01 5.07 -8.67
N LEU A 120 -1.84 3.84 -8.16
CA LEU A 120 -2.18 3.52 -6.77
C LEU A 120 -1.36 4.35 -5.79
N GLY A 121 -0.09 4.64 -6.07
CA GLY A 121 0.74 5.49 -5.23
C GLY A 121 0.09 6.85 -4.97
N TYR A 122 -0.36 7.53 -6.02
CA TYR A 122 -1.08 8.81 -5.88
C TYR A 122 -2.43 8.64 -5.17
N THR A 123 -3.16 7.58 -5.52
CA THR A 123 -4.46 7.28 -4.88
C THR A 123 -4.31 7.09 -3.37
N VAL A 124 -3.28 6.37 -2.93
CA VAL A 124 -2.98 6.15 -1.51
C VAL A 124 -2.62 7.47 -0.81
N ILE A 125 -1.80 8.32 -1.44
CA ILE A 125 -1.43 9.61 -0.87
C ILE A 125 -2.68 10.47 -0.64
N VAL A 126 -3.55 10.59 -1.64
CA VAL A 126 -4.80 11.37 -1.53
C VAL A 126 -5.73 10.77 -0.47
N ALA A 127 -5.92 9.44 -0.49
CA ALA A 127 -6.77 8.76 0.48
C ALA A 127 -6.25 8.91 1.92
N LEU A 128 -4.92 8.85 2.11
CA LEU A 128 -4.29 9.04 3.41
C LEU A 128 -4.47 10.48 3.92
N LEU A 129 -4.29 11.47 3.07
CA LEU A 129 -4.53 12.87 3.43
C LEU A 129 -5.98 13.12 3.83
N LEU A 130 -6.94 12.57 3.07
CA LEU A 130 -8.36 12.64 3.41
C LEU A 130 -8.67 11.92 4.73
N HIS A 131 -8.05 10.76 4.96
CA HIS A 131 -8.21 10.01 6.20
C HIS A 131 -7.69 10.78 7.42
N ILE A 132 -6.51 11.39 7.31
CA ILE A 132 -5.92 12.22 8.37
C ILE A 132 -6.79 13.47 8.60
N ALA A 133 -7.21 14.17 7.53
CA ALA A 133 -8.05 15.34 7.63
C ALA A 133 -9.40 15.03 8.30
N GLY A 134 -10.02 13.89 7.93
CA GLY A 134 -11.23 13.40 8.59
C GLY A 134 -11.03 13.12 10.07
N ALA A 135 -9.96 12.43 10.44
CA ALA A 135 -9.64 12.14 11.84
C ALA A 135 -9.40 13.41 12.66
N LEU A 136 -8.69 14.39 12.09
CA LEU A 136 -8.46 15.70 12.74
C LEU A 136 -9.75 16.49 12.87
N LYS A 137 -10.59 16.51 11.84
CA LYS A 137 -11.92 17.17 11.90
C LYS A 137 -12.73 16.60 13.05
N HIS A 138 -12.84 15.28 13.16
CA HIS A 138 -13.56 14.61 14.23
C HIS A 138 -12.98 14.92 15.63
N HIS A 139 -11.66 15.03 15.72
CA HIS A 139 -11.01 15.35 16.99
C HIS A 139 -11.15 16.81 17.41
N LEU A 140 -10.94 17.76 16.48
CA LEU A 140 -10.84 19.20 16.77
C LEU A 140 -12.20 19.90 16.70
N VAL A 141 -13.04 19.52 15.73
CA VAL A 141 -14.32 20.18 15.45
C VAL A 141 -15.46 19.45 16.15
N ASP A 142 -15.62 18.16 15.87
CA ASP A 142 -16.72 17.36 16.41
C ASP A 142 -16.46 16.92 17.86
N LYS A 143 -15.19 16.94 18.29
CA LYS A 143 -14.71 16.59 19.64
C LYS A 143 -15.17 15.19 20.08
N ASP A 144 -15.30 14.28 19.12
CA ASP A 144 -15.70 12.90 19.36
C ASP A 144 -14.51 11.97 19.69
N GLY A 145 -14.82 10.70 19.95
CA GLY A 145 -13.80 9.68 20.32
C GLY A 145 -13.03 9.08 19.14
N THR A 146 -13.28 9.49 17.89
CA THR A 146 -12.74 8.83 16.69
C THR A 146 -11.22 8.71 16.71
N LEU A 147 -10.49 9.80 16.94
CA LEU A 147 -9.02 9.78 16.99
C LEU A 147 -8.49 8.96 18.18
N LYS A 148 -9.16 9.03 19.34
CA LYS A 148 -8.77 8.22 20.52
C LYS A 148 -8.86 6.73 20.19
N ARG A 149 -9.93 6.31 19.52
CA ARG A 149 -10.14 4.92 19.07
C ARG A 149 -9.12 4.49 18.02
N MET A 150 -8.75 5.37 17.09
CA MET A 150 -7.68 5.10 16.11
C MET A 150 -6.33 4.87 16.78
N LEU A 151 -6.07 5.53 17.91
CA LEU A 151 -4.88 5.36 18.74
C LEU A 151 -4.99 4.19 19.74
N GLY A 152 -6.00 3.32 19.60
CA GLY A 152 -6.18 2.13 20.43
C GLY A 152 -6.72 2.40 21.84
N LYS A 153 -7.22 3.61 22.12
CA LYS A 153 -7.83 3.91 23.42
C LYS A 153 -9.30 3.47 23.44
N THR A 154 -9.73 2.92 24.57
CA THR A 154 -11.15 2.65 24.82
C THR A 154 -11.91 3.98 24.95
N ILE A 155 -13.08 4.06 24.30
CA ILE A 155 -14.00 5.18 24.47
C ILE A 155 -15.04 4.69 25.47
N SER A 156 -15.10 5.30 26.66
CA SER A 156 -16.24 5.16 27.55
C SER A 156 -17.44 5.86 26.90
N GLU A 157 -18.51 5.13 26.70
CA GLU A 157 -19.81 5.67 26.29
C GLU A 157 -20.31 6.67 27.32
#